data_78c3ef9633c8fe195d0b47507d69b976
#
_entry.id   78c3ef9633c8fe195d0b47507d69b976
#
_cell.length_a   1.000
_cell.length_b   1.000
_cell.length_c   1.000
_cell.angle_alpha   90.00
_cell.angle_beta   90.00
_cell.angle_gamma   90.00
#
_symmetry.space_group_name_H-M   'P 1'
#
loop_
_entity.id
_entity.type
_entity.pdbx_description
1 polymer ?
#
loop_
_entity_poly.entity_id
_entity_poly.type
_entity_poly.pdbx_seq_one_letter_code
_entity_poly.pdbx_strand_id
1 'polypeptide(L)'
;FRSNDEWMSSYGFLRSRLDGTPEEHTVGDVLRGKSGGLPDLVHTHPSETVRDAISILREYGVSQMPVVGAEPPVMAGEVAGSVSERELLSAVFEGRAKLADAVAQHMSPPLPLIGAGELASAAAKELREVDAVMVVDDGKPVGVLTRHDLLGFLTQGGSRK
;
A
#
# COMPACT_ATOMS: atom_id res chain seq x y z
N PHE A 1 4.46 -24.36 -16.91
CA PHE A 1 3.68 -24.30 -17.15
C PHE A 1 3.55 -24.04 -17.21
N ARG A 2 4.41 -24.15 -16.88
CA ARG A 2 3.90 -23.86 -17.23
C ARG A 2 3.64 -23.34 -16.84
N SER A 3 4.94 -23.88 -17.00
CA SER A 3 4.50 -23.37 -17.01
C SER A 3 4.13 -23.07 -16.73
N ASN A 4 4.15 -23.44 -17.04
CA ASN A 4 3.30 -23.19 -16.98
C ASN A 4 3.01 -23.00 -16.97
N ASP A 5 3.99 -22.98 -17.12
CA ASP A 5 3.20 -22.79 -17.29
C ASP A 5 2.92 -23.07 -17.24
N GLU A 6 3.54 -23.27 -17.23
CA GLU A 6 2.88 -23.31 -17.33
C GLU A 6 2.35 -23.37 -16.62
N TRP A 7 2.99 -24.04 -16.39
CA TRP A 7 2.20 -23.99 -16.02
C TRP A 7 1.95 -23.67 -15.78
N MET A 8 1.95 -23.73 -15.95
CA MET A 8 1.20 -23.24 -15.91
C MET A 8 0.88 -23.05 -16.31
N SER A 9 1.42 -23.35 -16.93
CA SER A 9 0.76 -22.97 -17.37
C SER A 9 0.04 -23.38 -17.64
N SER A 10 0.01 -23.91 -17.63
CA SER A 10 -0.88 -24.10 -17.92
C SER A 10 -1.67 -24.57 -17.25
N TYR A 11 -1.85 -24.86 -16.54
CA TYR A 11 -2.91 -24.86 -16.01
C TYR A 11 -3.30 -24.32 -15.61
N GLY A 12 -2.89 -24.14 -15.51
CA GLY A 12 -3.42 -23.25 -15.12
C GLY A 12 -4.18 -22.75 -15.81
N PHE A 13 -4.01 -22.96 -16.50
CA PHE A 13 -4.83 -22.50 -17.15
C PHE A 13 -5.86 -22.85 -17.34
N LEU A 14 -6.02 -23.08 -17.13
CA LEU A 14 -7.12 -23.18 -17.41
C LEU A 14 -8.11 -23.06 -16.50
N ARG A 15 -8.22 -23.15 -15.54
CA ARG A 15 -9.10 -23.06 -14.67
C ARG A 15 -9.28 -21.86 -14.17
N SER A 16 -8.49 -21.36 -13.91
CA SER A 16 -8.62 -20.18 -13.28
C SER A 16 -9.18 -19.14 -14.09
N ARG A 17 -9.43 -19.37 -15.27
CA ARG A 17 -9.93 -18.42 -16.00
C ARG A 17 -11.24 -18.14 -15.69
N LEU A 18 -11.94 -18.91 -15.04
CA LEU A 18 -13.28 -18.62 -14.66
C LEU A 18 -13.34 -17.52 -13.68
N ASP A 19 -12.34 -17.44 -12.82
CA ASP A 19 -12.30 -16.42 -11.83
C ASP A 19 -11.34 -15.35 -12.20
N GLY A 20 -10.75 -15.45 -13.35
CA GLY A 20 -9.69 -14.56 -13.73
C GLY A 20 -8.38 -14.97 -13.09
N THR A 21 -7.28 -14.63 -13.72
CA THR A 21 -5.96 -14.86 -13.16
C THR A 21 -5.56 -13.61 -12.40
N PRO A 22 -4.56 -13.71 -11.57
CA PRO A 22 -4.06 -12.51 -10.90
C PRO A 22 -3.70 -11.40 -11.86
N GLU A 23 -3.25 -11.75 -13.07
CA GLU A 23 -2.91 -10.73 -14.05
C GLU A 23 -4.11 -9.96 -14.55
N GLU A 24 -5.31 -10.49 -14.39
CA GLU A 24 -6.50 -9.83 -14.87
C GLU A 24 -7.12 -8.89 -13.86
N HIS A 25 -6.62 -8.91 -12.63
CA HIS A 25 -7.15 -8.03 -11.61
C HIS A 25 -6.41 -6.71 -11.60
N THR A 26 -7.10 -5.65 -11.20
CA THR A 26 -6.49 -4.33 -11.13
C THR A 26 -5.98 -4.06 -9.73
N VAL A 27 -5.15 -3.04 -9.63
CA VAL A 27 -4.68 -2.56 -8.35
C VAL A 27 -5.86 -2.19 -7.45
N GLY A 28 -6.89 -1.57 -8.04
CA GLY A 28 -8.10 -1.22 -7.29
C GLY A 28 -8.80 -2.45 -6.71
N ASP A 29 -8.78 -3.57 -7.45
CA ASP A 29 -9.39 -4.81 -6.95
C ASP A 29 -8.65 -5.29 -5.70
N VAL A 30 -7.33 -5.25 -5.73
CA VAL A 30 -6.52 -5.68 -4.59
C VAL A 30 -6.80 -4.78 -3.39
N LEU A 31 -6.86 -3.48 -3.63
CA LEU A 31 -7.08 -2.52 -2.56
C LEU A 31 -8.45 -2.73 -1.92
N ARG A 32 -9.48 -2.95 -2.72
CA ARG A 32 -10.82 -3.20 -2.20
C ARG A 32 -10.86 -4.46 -1.34
N GLY A 33 -10.06 -5.46 -1.71
CA GLY A 33 -10.01 -6.70 -0.95
C GLY A 33 -9.40 -6.55 0.42
N LYS A 34 -8.52 -5.54 0.59
CA LYS A 34 -7.87 -5.38 1.89
C LYS A 34 -8.59 -4.39 2.79
N SER A 35 -9.54 -3.65 2.28
CA SER A 35 -10.03 -2.48 2.97
C SER A 35 -11.00 -2.71 4.12
N GLY A 36 -11.50 -3.90 4.32
CA GLY A 36 -12.55 -4.15 5.30
C GLY A 36 -12.32 -3.43 6.62
N GLY A 37 -13.03 -2.43 6.92
CA GLY A 37 -12.92 -1.70 8.17
C GLY A 37 -11.90 -0.59 8.20
N LEU A 38 -11.04 -0.47 7.18
CA LEU A 38 -10.09 0.63 7.14
C LEU A 38 -10.77 1.87 6.59
N PRO A 39 -10.31 3.06 6.99
CA PRO A 39 -10.79 4.29 6.37
C PRO A 39 -10.29 4.34 4.93
N ASP A 40 -10.84 5.24 4.13
CA ASP A 40 -10.49 5.36 2.75
C ASP A 40 -8.98 5.59 2.56
N LEU A 41 -8.38 6.39 3.40
CA LEU A 41 -6.95 6.62 3.33
C LEU A 41 -6.40 6.78 4.73
N VAL A 42 -5.60 5.82 5.17
CA VAL A 42 -4.89 5.94 6.45
C VAL A 42 -3.77 6.95 6.22
N HIS A 43 -3.69 7.97 7.05
CA HIS A 43 -2.78 9.08 6.82
C HIS A 43 -2.40 9.78 8.12
N THR A 44 -1.38 10.62 8.04
CA THR A 44 -1.02 11.51 9.13
C THR A 44 -0.74 12.90 8.53
N HIS A 45 -0.57 13.89 9.38
CA HIS A 45 -0.32 15.26 8.96
C HIS A 45 1.06 15.71 9.42
N PRO A 46 1.70 16.66 8.69
CA PRO A 46 3.06 17.08 9.04
C PRO A 46 3.18 17.62 10.48
N SER A 47 2.12 18.23 10.99
CA SER A 47 2.15 18.83 12.31
C SER A 47 1.84 17.85 13.44
N GLU A 48 1.43 16.63 13.12
CA GLU A 48 1.23 15.63 14.13
C GLU A 48 2.56 15.12 14.64
N THR A 49 2.57 14.48 15.83
CA THR A 49 3.81 14.02 16.41
C THR A 49 4.15 12.62 15.92
N VAL A 50 5.43 12.27 16.10
CA VAL A 50 5.88 10.90 15.82
C VAL A 50 5.03 9.91 16.63
N ARG A 51 4.71 10.24 17.88
CA ARG A 51 3.83 9.39 18.70
C ARG A 51 2.48 9.19 18.03
N ASP A 52 1.88 10.27 17.51
CA ASP A 52 0.58 10.17 16.83
C ASP A 52 0.67 9.27 15.62
N ALA A 53 1.73 9.41 14.83
CA ALA A 53 1.91 8.61 13.63
C ALA A 53 2.06 7.13 13.98
N ILE A 54 2.84 6.83 15.01
CA ILE A 54 3.02 5.44 15.44
C ILE A 54 1.69 4.84 15.88
N SER A 55 0.90 5.63 16.60
CA SER A 55 -0.42 5.18 17.07
C SER A 55 -1.35 4.86 15.91
N ILE A 56 -1.33 5.70 14.87
CA ILE A 56 -2.16 5.46 13.69
C ILE A 56 -1.73 4.19 12.98
N LEU A 57 -0.43 4.01 12.78
CA LEU A 57 0.07 2.79 12.12
C LEU A 57 -0.36 1.55 12.88
N ARG A 58 -0.27 1.60 14.20
CA ARG A 58 -0.66 0.46 15.02
C ARG A 58 -2.16 0.22 15.01
N GLU A 59 -2.92 1.29 15.13
CA GLU A 59 -4.38 1.17 15.19
C GLU A 59 -4.95 0.52 13.95
N TYR A 60 -4.44 0.87 12.78
CA TYR A 60 -4.97 0.34 11.53
C TYR A 60 -4.15 -0.82 10.98
N GLY A 61 -3.09 -1.21 11.67
CA GLY A 61 -2.30 -2.37 11.28
C GLY A 61 -1.60 -2.19 9.94
N VAL A 62 -1.19 -0.97 9.61
CA VAL A 62 -0.50 -0.71 8.35
C VAL A 62 0.95 -0.37 8.64
N SER A 63 1.82 -0.65 7.68
CA SER A 63 3.25 -0.43 7.87
C SER A 63 3.74 0.89 7.30
N GLN A 64 2.96 1.51 6.43
CA GLN A 64 3.33 2.78 5.81
C GLN A 64 2.09 3.58 5.52
N MET A 65 2.23 4.90 5.53
CA MET A 65 1.11 5.78 5.20
C MET A 65 1.62 7.10 4.68
N PRO A 66 0.81 7.82 3.88
CA PRO A 66 1.19 9.14 3.40
C PRO A 66 1.05 10.21 4.47
N VAL A 67 1.82 11.27 4.32
CA VAL A 67 1.72 12.48 5.13
C VAL A 67 1.05 13.53 4.25
N VAL A 68 -0.12 14.00 4.64
CA VAL A 68 -0.89 14.93 3.84
C VAL A 68 -1.15 16.21 4.62
N GLY A 69 -1.23 17.32 3.90
CA GLY A 69 -1.39 18.62 4.54
C GLY A 69 -2.83 18.98 4.89
N ALA A 70 -3.80 18.25 4.35
CA ALA A 70 -5.21 18.52 4.58
C ALA A 70 -5.95 17.22 4.74
N GLU A 71 -7.19 17.29 5.19
CA GLU A 71 -8.00 16.08 5.33
C GLU A 71 -8.34 15.53 3.95
N PRO A 72 -8.22 14.21 3.76
CA PRO A 72 -8.63 13.62 2.49
C PRO A 72 -10.12 13.81 2.26
N PRO A 73 -10.55 13.86 0.98
CA PRO A 73 -9.73 13.55 -0.18
C PRO A 73 -8.82 14.69 -0.58
N VAL A 74 -7.60 14.34 -1.00
CA VAL A 74 -6.63 15.32 -1.47
C VAL A 74 -6.13 14.87 -2.84
N MET A 75 -5.49 15.77 -3.58
CA MET A 75 -4.87 15.38 -4.84
C MET A 75 -3.48 14.80 -4.55
N ALA A 76 -3.00 13.96 -5.47
CA ALA A 76 -1.69 13.34 -5.28
C ALA A 76 -0.57 14.36 -5.06
N GLY A 77 -0.67 15.51 -5.69
CA GLY A 77 0.34 16.54 -5.53
C GLY A 77 0.35 17.21 -4.17
N GLU A 78 -0.66 16.94 -3.34
CA GLU A 78 -0.74 17.52 -2.01
C GLU A 78 -0.15 16.60 -0.95
N VAL A 79 0.38 15.47 -1.34
CA VAL A 79 1.01 14.54 -0.40
C VAL A 79 2.42 15.05 -0.12
N ALA A 80 2.71 15.36 1.14
CA ALA A 80 3.97 15.96 1.52
C ALA A 80 5.10 14.93 1.68
N GLY A 81 4.76 13.71 2.04
CA GLY A 81 5.78 12.69 2.28
C GLY A 81 5.14 11.39 2.68
N SER A 82 5.93 10.54 3.32
CA SER A 82 5.44 9.25 3.82
C SER A 82 6.17 8.91 5.11
N VAL A 83 5.58 8.02 5.90
CA VAL A 83 6.24 7.48 7.08
C VAL A 83 6.10 5.97 7.06
N SER A 84 7.10 5.27 7.57
CA SER A 84 7.05 3.83 7.69
C SER A 84 7.28 3.45 9.13
N GLU A 85 6.62 2.38 9.53
CA GLU A 85 6.75 1.81 10.87
C GLU A 85 8.21 1.51 11.18
N ARG A 86 8.90 0.88 10.24
CA ARG A 86 10.28 0.47 10.45
C ARG A 86 11.21 1.66 10.64
N GLU A 87 11.05 2.69 9.81
CA GLU A 87 11.93 3.84 9.89
C GLU A 87 11.69 4.67 11.15
N LEU A 88 10.43 4.83 11.55
CA LEU A 88 10.14 5.56 12.76
C LEU A 88 10.67 4.83 13.99
N LEU A 89 10.49 3.50 14.01
CA LEU A 89 10.97 2.70 15.11
C LEU A 89 12.47 2.81 15.24
N SER A 90 13.20 2.67 14.14
CA SER A 90 14.65 2.81 14.15
C SER A 90 15.07 4.19 14.63
N ALA A 91 14.42 5.22 14.11
CA ALA A 91 14.80 6.59 14.46
C ALA A 91 14.63 6.85 15.96
N VAL A 92 13.53 6.35 16.54
CA VAL A 92 13.29 6.56 17.96
C VAL A 92 14.29 5.79 18.81
N PHE A 93 14.53 4.53 18.49
CA PHE A 93 15.46 3.71 19.30
C PHE A 93 16.91 4.11 19.12
N GLU A 94 17.26 4.73 17.99
CA GLU A 94 18.62 5.22 17.77
C GLU A 94 18.81 6.64 18.28
N GLY A 95 17.78 7.25 18.82
CA GLY A 95 17.88 8.59 19.36
C GLY A 95 17.83 9.70 18.36
N ARG A 96 17.54 9.40 17.08
CA ARG A 96 17.43 10.43 16.05
C ARG A 96 16.08 11.14 16.05
N ALA A 97 15.06 10.51 16.62
CA ALA A 97 13.73 11.09 16.69
C ALA A 97 13.17 10.94 18.10
N LYS A 98 12.42 11.93 18.52
CA LYS A 98 11.72 11.88 19.79
C LYS A 98 10.22 11.77 19.52
N LEU A 99 9.51 11.15 20.43
CA LEU A 99 8.07 10.94 20.24
C LEU A 99 7.30 12.25 20.10
N ALA A 100 7.82 13.32 20.68
CA ALA A 100 7.18 14.62 20.61
C ALA A 100 7.54 15.42 19.37
N ASP A 101 8.49 14.94 18.56
CA ASP A 101 8.90 15.65 17.34
C ASP A 101 7.75 15.63 16.33
N ALA A 102 7.69 16.65 15.48
CA ALA A 102 6.70 16.70 14.42
C ALA A 102 7.05 15.69 13.33
N VAL A 103 6.01 15.08 12.76
CA VAL A 103 6.18 14.12 11.66
C VAL A 103 7.00 14.73 10.53
N ALA A 104 6.78 16.02 10.24
CA ALA A 104 7.50 16.70 9.16
C ALA A 104 9.02 16.60 9.29
N GLN A 105 9.53 16.47 10.50
CA GLN A 105 10.96 16.41 10.73
C GLN A 105 11.56 15.05 10.37
N HIS A 106 10.72 14.03 10.29
CA HIS A 106 11.21 12.65 10.12
C HIS A 106 10.56 11.91 8.98
N MET A 107 9.70 12.56 8.20
CA MET A 107 9.05 11.90 7.09
C MET A 107 10.01 11.70 5.92
N SER A 108 9.74 10.70 5.13
CA SER A 108 10.47 10.40 3.90
C SER A 108 9.73 11.01 2.72
N PRO A 109 10.33 10.98 1.52
CA PRO A 109 9.63 11.46 0.33
C PRO A 109 8.33 10.69 0.11
N PRO A 110 7.40 11.25 -0.66
CA PRO A 110 6.15 10.55 -0.96
C PRO A 110 6.41 9.21 -1.62
N LEU A 111 5.50 8.26 -1.39
CA LEU A 111 5.60 6.94 -1.99
C LEU A 111 5.38 7.05 -3.50
N PRO A 112 5.94 6.10 -4.27
CA PRO A 112 5.66 6.05 -5.70
C PRO A 112 4.18 5.83 -5.94
N LEU A 113 3.66 6.36 -7.04
CA LEU A 113 2.24 6.30 -7.35
C LEU A 113 1.95 5.18 -8.34
N ILE A 114 0.76 4.59 -8.23
CA ILE A 114 0.28 3.65 -9.22
C ILE A 114 -1.22 3.88 -9.37
N GLY A 115 -1.73 3.81 -10.59
CA GLY A 115 -3.14 4.02 -10.83
C GLY A 115 -3.99 2.83 -10.41
N ALA A 116 -5.18 3.12 -9.89
CA ALA A 116 -6.10 2.05 -9.47
C ALA A 116 -6.51 1.16 -10.62
N GLY A 117 -6.50 1.69 -11.84
CA GLY A 117 -6.88 0.91 -13.03
C GLY A 117 -5.76 0.08 -13.62
N GLU A 118 -4.54 0.18 -13.08
CA GLU A 118 -3.45 -0.61 -13.58
C GLU A 118 -3.59 -2.06 -13.13
N LEU A 119 -2.94 -2.97 -13.85
CA LEU A 119 -3.04 -4.38 -13.49
C LEU A 119 -2.24 -4.66 -12.23
N ALA A 120 -2.72 -5.62 -11.45
CA ALA A 120 -2.02 -6.03 -10.23
C ALA A 120 -0.60 -6.48 -10.53
N SER A 121 -0.36 -7.05 -11.73
CA SER A 121 0.99 -7.45 -12.12
C SER A 121 1.93 -6.25 -12.24
N ALA A 122 1.41 -5.10 -12.62
CA ALA A 122 2.23 -3.89 -12.68
C ALA A 122 2.67 -3.48 -11.28
N ALA A 123 1.76 -3.60 -10.30
CA ALA A 123 2.11 -3.30 -8.92
C ALA A 123 3.15 -4.28 -8.39
N ALA A 124 3.01 -5.56 -8.74
CA ALA A 124 3.97 -6.58 -8.31
C ALA A 124 5.35 -6.25 -8.82
N LYS A 125 5.45 -5.75 -10.05
CA LYS A 125 6.72 -5.40 -10.63
C LYS A 125 7.33 -4.21 -9.90
N GLU A 126 6.53 -3.20 -9.62
CA GLU A 126 7.00 -2.02 -8.91
C GLU A 126 7.47 -2.39 -7.50
N LEU A 127 6.74 -3.28 -6.84
CA LEU A 127 7.05 -3.67 -5.47
C LEU A 127 8.25 -4.58 -5.34
N ARG A 128 8.91 -4.92 -6.45
CA ARG A 128 10.21 -5.56 -6.37
C ARG A 128 11.28 -4.55 -5.99
N GLU A 129 11.05 -3.27 -6.31
CA GLU A 129 12.03 -2.22 -6.09
C GLU A 129 11.74 -1.36 -4.87
N VAL A 130 10.47 -1.26 -4.48
CA VAL A 130 10.08 -0.40 -3.36
C VAL A 130 9.19 -1.19 -2.41
N ASP A 131 9.06 -0.71 -1.19
CA ASP A 131 8.30 -1.43 -0.16
C ASP A 131 6.80 -1.17 -0.24
N ALA A 132 6.40 -0.05 -0.79
CA ALA A 132 4.99 0.31 -0.87
C ALA A 132 4.76 1.28 -2.01
N VAL A 133 3.55 1.26 -2.56
CA VAL A 133 3.13 2.23 -3.57
C VAL A 133 1.82 2.84 -3.12
N MET A 134 1.58 4.09 -3.51
CA MET A 134 0.33 4.77 -3.18
C MET A 134 -0.60 4.66 -4.37
N VAL A 135 -1.79 4.14 -4.13
CA VAL A 135 -2.78 3.93 -5.19
C VAL A 135 -3.55 5.21 -5.40
N VAL A 136 -3.65 5.62 -6.65
CA VAL A 136 -4.32 6.87 -7.03
C VAL A 136 -5.50 6.55 -7.94
N ASP A 137 -6.64 7.17 -7.66
CA ASP A 137 -7.83 7.02 -8.49
C ASP A 137 -8.34 8.42 -8.80
N ASP A 138 -8.37 8.75 -10.08
CA ASP A 138 -8.82 10.06 -10.53
C ASP A 138 -8.00 11.18 -9.86
N GLY A 139 -6.70 10.96 -9.79
CA GLY A 139 -5.77 11.93 -9.24
C GLY A 139 -5.70 12.01 -7.73
N LYS A 140 -6.48 11.18 -7.02
CA LYS A 140 -6.56 11.24 -5.57
C LYS A 140 -6.04 9.96 -4.94
N PRO A 141 -5.17 10.06 -3.93
CA PRO A 141 -4.72 8.87 -3.21
C PRO A 141 -5.90 8.19 -2.53
N VAL A 142 -5.98 6.88 -2.69
CA VAL A 142 -7.07 6.11 -2.10
C VAL A 142 -6.58 4.97 -1.21
N GLY A 143 -5.28 4.75 -1.14
CA GLY A 143 -4.73 3.74 -0.25
C GLY A 143 -3.28 3.45 -0.55
N VAL A 144 -2.68 2.59 0.25
CA VAL A 144 -1.30 2.16 0.09
C VAL A 144 -1.27 0.66 -0.09
N LEU A 145 -0.45 0.19 -1.01
CA LEU A 145 -0.35 -1.22 -1.33
C LEU A 145 1.07 -1.71 -1.09
N THR A 146 1.20 -2.87 -0.45
CA THR A 146 2.49 -3.48 -0.16
C THR A 146 2.54 -4.88 -0.74
N ARG A 147 3.73 -5.50 -0.71
CA ARG A 147 3.87 -6.90 -1.14
C ARG A 147 2.98 -7.82 -0.33
N HIS A 148 2.85 -7.54 0.97
CA HIS A 148 2.02 -8.35 1.85
C HIS A 148 0.55 -8.32 1.38
N ASP A 149 0.09 -7.17 0.92
CA ASP A 149 -1.28 -7.04 0.43
C ASP A 149 -1.50 -7.87 -0.82
N LEU A 150 -0.51 -7.89 -1.73
CA LEU A 150 -0.63 -8.69 -2.95
C LEU A 150 -0.65 -10.17 -2.61
N LEU A 151 0.21 -10.60 -1.69
CA LEU A 151 0.22 -12.00 -1.28
C LEU A 151 -1.09 -12.40 -0.65
N GLY A 152 -1.65 -11.54 0.18
CA GLY A 152 -2.95 -11.80 0.79
C GLY A 152 -4.05 -11.92 -0.24
N PHE A 153 -4.02 -11.04 -1.25
CA PHE A 153 -5.03 -11.07 -2.29
C PHE A 153 -4.95 -12.38 -3.09
N LEU A 154 -3.74 -12.83 -3.40
CA LEU A 154 -3.57 -14.06 -4.16
C LEU A 154 -4.09 -15.26 -3.38
N THR A 155 -3.81 -15.33 -2.09
CA THR A 155 -4.25 -16.48 -1.30
C THR A 155 -5.74 -16.44 -1.06
N GLN A 156 -6.30 -15.28 -0.80
CA GLN A 156 -7.73 -15.16 -0.59
C GLN A 156 -8.50 -15.39 -1.88
N GLY A 157 -8.00 -14.83 -2.97
CA GLY A 157 -8.64 -15.02 -4.25
C GLY A 157 -8.67 -16.46 -4.66
N GLY A 158 -7.60 -17.18 -4.35
CA GLY A 158 -7.53 -18.57 -4.68
C GLY A 158 -8.47 -19.42 -3.84
N SER A 159 -8.80 -18.97 -2.64
CA SER A 159 -9.65 -19.77 -1.79
C SER A 159 -11.10 -19.42 -1.99
N ARG A 160 -11.38 -18.22 -2.56
CA ARG A 160 -12.66 -17.83 -2.67
C ARG A 160 -13.32 -18.41 -3.66
N LYS A 161 -13.77 -18.89 -3.65
CA LYS A 161 -14.34 -19.36 -4.67
C LYS A 161 -15.23 -19.87 -4.53
#